data_3b58a92be21bbc36868a1787a9fa3971
#
_entry.id   3b58a92be21bbc36868a1787a9fa3971
#
_cell.length_a   1.000
_cell.length_b   1.000
_cell.length_c   1.000
_cell.angle_alpha   90.00
_cell.angle_beta   90.00
_cell.angle_gamma   90.00
#
_symmetry.space_group_name_H-M   'P 1'
#
loop_
_entity.id
_entity.type
_entity.pdbx_description
1 polymer ?
#
loop_
_entity_poly.entity_id
_entity_poly.type
_entity_poly.pdbx_seq_one_letter_code
_entity_poly.pdbx_strand_id
1 'polypeptide(L)'
;LKNQQSLNAKLKNAIDNVPIGIMFWDENDNLISQNKRMPDIFKSMDVPPVKIGTNWIDMVRDNLKKNVYHIDKGLNKKTYLKQRLDDRKNKSFSQTEQKYKDGSTAILNEIRLPDGSLMQLFTDITEIKEKEKRMQQLSDAIDQLPNNLMLWDKNYNLVMANQEAKKRLKENINFDIHPGVSRKDMISTAINSGFVIPPKGMTKKQYLKQRLADFDKIKKQHTFQNTLEDGTVRLVSAARLPDGGVLQFFTDITEMKKNEREL
;
A
#
# COMPACT_ATOMS: atom_id res chain seq x y z
N LEU A 1 2.77 47.08 20.72
CA LEU A 1 4.06 46.39 20.64
C LEU A 1 4.05 45.06 21.41
N LYS A 2 3.65 45.00 22.69
CA LYS A 2 3.64 43.74 23.49
C LYS A 2 2.73 42.66 22.90
N ASN A 3 1.52 43.02 22.40
CA ASN A 3 0.59 42.05 21.79
C ASN A 3 1.17 41.44 20.50
N GLN A 4 1.84 42.23 19.67
CA GLN A 4 2.45 41.78 18.43
C GLN A 4 3.61 40.81 18.71
N GLN A 5 4.46 41.13 19.69
CA GLN A 5 5.56 40.26 20.10
C GLN A 5 5.05 38.92 20.66
N SER A 6 4.00 38.95 21.48
CA SER A 6 3.36 37.75 22.04
C SER A 6 2.76 36.87 20.93
N LEU A 7 2.08 37.46 19.93
CA LEU A 7 1.50 36.73 18.80
C LEU A 7 2.61 36.08 17.95
N ASN A 8 3.66 36.85 17.62
CA ASN A 8 4.78 36.33 16.85
C ASN A 8 5.49 35.16 17.56
N ALA A 9 5.65 35.25 18.89
CA ALA A 9 6.21 34.15 19.67
C ALA A 9 5.34 32.90 19.64
N LYS A 10 4.00 33.06 19.74
CA LYS A 10 3.05 31.94 19.62
C LYS A 10 3.06 31.31 18.24
N LEU A 11 3.09 32.11 17.16
CA LEU A 11 3.16 31.62 15.78
C LEU A 11 4.45 30.86 15.54
N LYS A 12 5.58 31.42 15.99
CA LYS A 12 6.88 30.73 15.90
C LYS A 12 6.85 29.39 16.64
N ASN A 13 6.33 29.37 17.86
CA ASN A 13 6.22 28.13 18.63
C ASN A 13 5.31 27.12 17.95
N ALA A 14 4.19 27.54 17.36
CA ALA A 14 3.30 26.66 16.59
C ALA A 14 4.04 26.05 15.39
N ILE A 15 4.74 26.87 14.60
CA ILE A 15 5.53 26.42 13.41
C ILE A 15 6.65 25.46 13.82
N ASP A 16 7.31 25.71 14.95
CA ASP A 16 8.40 24.86 15.46
C ASP A 16 7.93 23.50 15.98
N ASN A 17 6.63 23.35 16.31
CA ASN A 17 6.06 22.11 16.85
C ASN A 17 5.24 21.29 15.83
N VAL A 18 5.09 21.74 14.59
CA VAL A 18 4.47 20.90 13.56
C VAL A 18 5.42 19.74 13.17
N PRO A 19 4.88 18.52 12.86
CA PRO A 19 5.70 17.34 12.56
C PRO A 19 6.34 17.35 11.16
N ILE A 20 6.24 18.46 10.41
CA ILE A 20 6.78 18.64 9.08
C ILE A 20 7.89 19.70 9.08
N GLY A 21 8.81 19.59 8.14
CA GLY A 21 9.80 20.62 7.89
C GLY A 21 9.21 21.82 7.16
N ILE A 22 9.54 23.03 7.59
CA ILE A 22 9.10 24.26 6.93
C ILE A 22 10.33 25.13 6.66
N MET A 23 10.45 25.59 5.41
CA MET A 23 11.47 26.55 4.96
C MET A 23 10.80 27.72 4.28
N PHE A 24 11.30 28.92 4.54
CA PHE A 24 10.86 30.16 3.87
C PHE A 24 12.02 30.73 3.07
N TRP A 25 11.74 31.07 1.82
CA TRP A 25 12.67 31.63 0.85
C TRP A 25 12.19 33.03 0.43
N ASP A 26 13.10 33.98 0.28
CA ASP A 26 12.76 35.30 -0.23
C ASP A 26 12.43 35.26 -1.75
N GLU A 27 12.06 36.41 -2.33
CA GLU A 27 11.76 36.57 -3.75
C GLU A 27 12.97 36.26 -4.67
N ASN A 28 14.18 36.27 -4.12
CA ASN A 28 15.42 35.91 -4.82
C ASN A 28 15.87 34.46 -4.55
N ASP A 29 15.01 33.65 -3.93
CA ASP A 29 15.25 32.24 -3.56
C ASP A 29 16.39 32.06 -2.54
N ASN A 30 16.65 33.03 -1.65
CA ASN A 30 17.54 32.84 -0.51
C ASN A 30 16.76 32.36 0.72
N LEU A 31 17.31 31.41 1.45
CA LEU A 31 16.68 30.88 2.68
C LEU A 31 16.66 31.95 3.77
N ILE A 32 15.49 32.38 4.20
CA ILE A 32 15.30 33.38 5.25
C ILE A 32 14.93 32.79 6.61
N SER A 33 14.27 31.63 6.62
CA SER A 33 13.88 30.97 7.86
C SER A 33 13.61 29.48 7.63
N GLN A 34 13.78 28.70 8.69
CA GLN A 34 13.34 27.30 8.76
C GLN A 34 12.89 26.98 10.18
N ASN A 35 11.96 26.02 10.33
CA ASN A 35 11.53 25.56 11.64
C ASN A 35 12.54 24.56 12.26
N LYS A 36 12.37 24.27 13.54
CA LYS A 36 13.28 23.36 14.27
C LYS A 36 13.25 21.91 13.74
N ARG A 37 12.19 21.52 13.04
CA ARG A 37 12.05 20.18 12.50
C ARG A 37 12.93 19.93 11.27
N MET A 38 13.23 20.98 10.49
CA MET A 38 14.00 20.84 9.23
C MET A 38 15.38 20.20 9.39
N PRO A 39 16.25 20.66 10.34
CA PRO A 39 17.55 20.04 10.56
C PRO A 39 17.48 18.54 10.90
N ASP A 40 16.49 18.12 11.70
CA ASP A 40 16.30 16.72 12.06
C ASP A 40 15.92 15.86 10.85
N ILE A 41 15.02 16.38 9.99
CA ILE A 41 14.61 15.71 8.75
C ILE A 41 15.82 15.58 7.81
N PHE A 42 16.59 16.62 7.59
CA PHE A 42 17.79 16.55 6.75
C PHE A 42 18.81 15.55 7.29
N LYS A 43 19.01 15.53 8.61
CA LYS A 43 19.90 14.56 9.25
C LYS A 43 19.42 13.12 9.07
N SER A 44 18.11 12.86 9.19
CA SER A 44 17.55 11.51 9.01
C SER A 44 17.66 10.99 7.57
N MET A 45 17.75 11.90 6.59
CA MET A 45 17.83 11.58 5.15
C MET A 45 19.25 11.73 4.57
N ASP A 46 20.27 11.86 5.41
CA ASP A 46 21.66 12.12 5.00
C ASP A 46 21.79 13.33 4.04
N VAL A 47 20.94 14.34 4.25
CA VAL A 47 20.98 15.60 3.49
C VAL A 47 21.81 16.63 4.24
N PRO A 48 22.76 17.31 3.58
CA PRO A 48 23.54 18.36 4.21
C PRO A 48 22.65 19.48 4.79
N PRO A 49 22.99 20.03 5.97
CA PRO A 49 22.27 21.14 6.56
C PRO A 49 22.36 22.40 5.70
N VAL A 50 21.27 23.14 5.63
CA VAL A 50 21.17 24.38 4.85
C VAL A 50 21.23 25.56 5.82
N LYS A 51 22.10 26.53 5.54
CA LYS A 51 22.28 27.76 6.34
C LYS A 51 21.35 28.87 5.85
N ILE A 52 20.90 29.72 6.76
CA ILE A 52 20.17 30.95 6.39
C ILE A 52 21.03 31.78 5.44
N GLY A 53 20.46 32.36 4.40
CA GLY A 53 21.12 33.07 3.32
C GLY A 53 21.60 32.19 2.16
N THR A 54 21.49 30.85 2.26
CA THR A 54 21.84 29.96 1.14
C THR A 54 20.82 30.14 0.01
N ASN A 55 21.30 30.32 -1.22
CA ASN A 55 20.45 30.36 -2.40
C ASN A 55 19.99 28.94 -2.78
N TRP A 56 18.73 28.79 -3.11
CA TRP A 56 18.10 27.50 -3.41
C TRP A 56 18.79 26.75 -4.56
N ILE A 57 19.13 27.45 -5.66
CA ILE A 57 19.77 26.80 -6.81
C ILE A 57 21.16 26.28 -6.48
N ASP A 58 21.90 27.00 -5.64
CA ASP A 58 23.24 26.59 -5.23
C ASP A 58 23.16 25.38 -4.30
N MET A 59 22.21 25.36 -3.37
CA MET A 59 21.90 24.18 -2.56
C MET A 59 21.58 22.96 -3.44
N VAL A 60 20.69 23.10 -4.42
CA VAL A 60 20.31 21.97 -5.30
C VAL A 60 21.51 21.52 -6.15
N ARG A 61 22.29 22.43 -6.69
CA ARG A 61 23.52 22.10 -7.45
C ARG A 61 24.53 21.33 -6.61
N ASP A 62 24.73 21.74 -5.38
CA ASP A 62 25.67 21.07 -4.46
C ASP A 62 25.17 19.68 -4.08
N ASN A 63 23.88 19.52 -3.81
CA ASN A 63 23.28 18.23 -3.53
C ASN A 63 23.35 17.29 -4.76
N LEU A 64 23.19 17.81 -5.97
CA LEU A 64 23.38 17.06 -7.21
C LEU A 64 24.84 16.61 -7.42
N LYS A 65 25.84 17.49 -7.11
CA LYS A 65 27.26 17.11 -7.15
C LYS A 65 27.57 15.99 -6.17
N LYS A 66 27.02 16.06 -4.97
CA LYS A 66 27.20 15.07 -3.88
C LYS A 66 26.35 13.81 -4.07
N ASN A 67 25.53 13.74 -5.13
CA ASN A 67 24.57 12.65 -5.38
C ASN A 67 23.60 12.40 -4.22
N VAL A 68 23.13 13.45 -3.57
CA VAL A 68 22.15 13.37 -2.47
C VAL A 68 20.80 12.85 -2.98
N TYR A 69 20.40 13.28 -4.17
CA TYR A 69 19.14 12.88 -4.79
C TYR A 69 19.28 11.59 -5.60
N HIS A 70 18.28 10.71 -5.48
CA HIS A 70 18.08 9.64 -6.44
C HIS A 70 17.36 10.20 -7.67
N ILE A 71 17.97 10.06 -8.84
CA ILE A 71 17.39 10.50 -10.12
C ILE A 71 16.98 9.27 -10.89
N ASP A 72 15.71 9.21 -11.31
CA ASP A 72 15.16 8.06 -12.03
C ASP A 72 15.90 7.79 -13.34
N LYS A 73 15.96 6.52 -13.74
CA LYS A 73 16.62 6.10 -15.00
C LYS A 73 15.98 6.85 -16.19
N GLY A 74 16.84 7.47 -17.01
CA GLY A 74 16.44 8.27 -18.17
C GLY A 74 16.50 9.78 -17.97
N LEU A 75 16.61 10.26 -16.73
CA LEU A 75 16.88 11.65 -16.40
C LEU A 75 18.34 11.86 -16.06
N ASN A 76 18.95 12.93 -16.59
CA ASN A 76 20.28 13.38 -16.15
C ASN A 76 20.15 14.56 -15.20
N LYS A 77 21.22 14.87 -14.46
CA LYS A 77 21.26 15.95 -13.47
C LYS A 77 20.89 17.32 -14.05
N LYS A 78 21.24 17.59 -15.31
CA LYS A 78 20.95 18.86 -15.99
C LYS A 78 19.44 18.99 -16.26
N THR A 79 18.82 17.93 -16.79
CA THR A 79 17.37 17.89 -17.07
C THR A 79 16.58 17.97 -15.77
N TYR A 80 16.98 17.22 -14.74
CA TYR A 80 16.38 17.28 -13.41
C TYR A 80 16.41 18.71 -12.85
N LEU A 81 17.57 19.38 -12.85
CA LEU A 81 17.71 20.74 -12.35
C LEU A 81 16.82 21.71 -13.13
N LYS A 82 16.78 21.58 -14.47
CA LYS A 82 15.92 22.41 -15.32
C LYS A 82 14.45 22.26 -14.95
N GLN A 83 13.95 21.05 -14.82
CA GLN A 83 12.55 20.79 -14.43
C GLN A 83 12.22 21.41 -13.07
N ARG A 84 13.10 21.23 -12.08
CA ARG A 84 12.92 21.82 -10.75
C ARG A 84 12.88 23.35 -10.78
N LEU A 85 13.72 23.97 -11.61
CA LEU A 85 13.74 25.43 -11.81
C LEU A 85 12.47 25.92 -12.49
N ASP A 86 12.02 25.22 -13.54
CA ASP A 86 10.82 25.59 -14.31
C ASP A 86 9.57 25.50 -13.42
N ASP A 87 9.45 24.44 -12.62
CA ASP A 87 8.35 24.27 -11.67
C ASP A 87 8.35 25.38 -10.62
N ARG A 88 9.50 25.69 -10.03
CA ARG A 88 9.63 26.70 -8.99
C ARG A 88 9.33 28.11 -9.47
N LYS A 89 9.66 28.42 -10.74
CA LYS A 89 9.43 29.76 -11.32
C LYS A 89 8.01 29.97 -11.82
N ASN A 90 7.41 28.93 -12.39
CA ASN A 90 6.19 29.08 -13.20
C ASN A 90 4.92 28.64 -12.47
N LYS A 91 5.03 28.01 -11.30
CA LYS A 91 3.88 27.49 -10.55
C LYS A 91 3.70 28.24 -9.24
N SER A 92 2.45 28.64 -8.95
CA SER A 92 2.07 29.18 -7.64
C SER A 92 2.04 28.10 -6.56
N PHE A 93 1.81 26.84 -6.97
CA PHE A 93 1.89 25.64 -6.15
C PHE A 93 2.56 24.52 -6.93
N SER A 94 3.49 23.83 -6.32
CA SER A 94 4.04 22.58 -6.85
C SER A 94 4.15 21.51 -5.75
N GLN A 95 3.95 20.26 -6.14
CA GLN A 95 4.20 19.09 -5.29
C GLN A 95 5.18 18.17 -6.00
N THR A 96 6.23 17.77 -5.30
CA THR A 96 7.27 16.90 -5.83
C THR A 96 7.55 15.77 -4.84
N GLU A 97 7.51 14.52 -5.29
CA GLU A 97 8.06 13.38 -4.55
C GLU A 97 9.58 13.33 -4.82
N GLN A 98 10.36 13.60 -3.78
CA GLN A 98 11.81 13.61 -3.84
C GLN A 98 12.36 12.34 -3.19
N LYS A 99 13.09 11.55 -3.98
CA LYS A 99 13.83 10.37 -3.50
C LYS A 99 15.28 10.73 -3.23
N TYR A 100 15.83 10.15 -2.18
CA TYR A 100 17.20 10.36 -1.75
C TYR A 100 18.06 9.10 -1.92
N LYS A 101 19.38 9.27 -1.94
CA LYS A 101 20.31 8.17 -2.20
C LYS A 101 20.32 7.12 -1.10
N ASP A 102 20.03 7.50 0.13
CA ASP A 102 19.90 6.60 1.29
C ASP A 102 18.62 5.74 1.26
N GLY A 103 17.73 5.97 0.27
CA GLY A 103 16.45 5.28 0.10
C GLY A 103 15.27 6.01 0.74
N SER A 104 15.49 7.10 1.46
CA SER A 104 14.43 7.92 2.03
C SER A 104 13.64 8.66 0.94
N THR A 105 12.39 9.03 1.26
CA THR A 105 11.48 9.72 0.34
C THR A 105 10.73 10.82 1.07
N ALA A 106 10.69 12.02 0.46
CA ALA A 106 9.90 13.14 0.97
C ALA A 106 8.94 13.70 -0.06
N ILE A 107 7.83 14.25 0.41
CA ILE A 107 6.97 15.15 -0.37
C ILE A 107 7.39 16.58 -0.07
N LEU A 108 7.72 17.31 -1.12
CA LEU A 108 7.97 18.74 -1.07
C LEU A 108 6.76 19.46 -1.68
N ASN A 109 6.11 20.30 -0.89
CA ASN A 109 5.10 21.24 -1.36
C ASN A 109 5.71 22.64 -1.36
N GLU A 110 5.70 23.30 -2.50
CA GLU A 110 6.19 24.67 -2.67
C GLU A 110 5.02 25.59 -2.99
N ILE A 111 4.88 26.65 -2.19
CA ILE A 111 3.76 27.60 -2.29
C ILE A 111 4.37 29.00 -2.43
N ARG A 112 4.12 29.64 -3.57
CA ARG A 112 4.50 31.04 -3.80
C ARG A 112 3.52 31.95 -3.12
N LEU A 113 4.02 32.84 -2.27
CA LEU A 113 3.20 33.81 -1.56
C LEU A 113 2.99 35.08 -2.39
N PRO A 114 1.98 35.93 -2.05
CA PRO A 114 1.67 37.13 -2.82
C PRO A 114 2.81 38.17 -2.91
N ASP A 115 3.72 38.18 -1.92
CA ASP A 115 4.90 39.04 -1.90
C ASP A 115 6.08 38.51 -2.72
N GLY A 116 5.88 37.39 -3.43
CA GLY A 116 6.93 36.77 -4.23
C GLY A 116 7.82 35.79 -3.46
N SER A 117 7.75 35.77 -2.13
CA SER A 117 8.45 34.78 -1.32
C SER A 117 7.87 33.37 -1.50
N LEU A 118 8.58 32.33 -1.05
CA LEU A 118 8.15 30.96 -1.19
C LEU A 118 8.20 30.21 0.12
N MET A 119 7.11 29.53 0.45
CA MET A 119 7.04 28.58 1.55
C MET A 119 7.22 27.16 1.02
N GLN A 120 8.15 26.40 1.56
CA GLN A 120 8.40 25.00 1.25
C GLN A 120 8.07 24.14 2.46
N LEU A 121 7.18 23.18 2.26
CA LEU A 121 6.80 22.17 3.26
C LEU A 121 7.47 20.85 2.89
N PHE A 122 8.07 20.21 3.87
CA PHE A 122 8.85 19.00 3.70
C PHE A 122 8.28 17.90 4.60
N THR A 123 7.70 16.88 3.99
CA THR A 123 7.10 15.75 4.70
C THR A 123 7.87 14.48 4.38
N ASP A 124 8.49 13.88 5.40
CA ASP A 124 9.10 12.56 5.29
C ASP A 124 7.99 11.50 5.17
N ILE A 125 8.01 10.74 4.09
CA ILE A 125 7.08 9.64 3.80
C ILE A 125 7.79 8.30 3.67
N THR A 126 9.04 8.21 4.13
CA THR A 126 9.87 7.00 4.00
C THR A 126 9.19 5.77 4.60
N GLU A 127 8.69 5.89 5.82
CA GLU A 127 8.00 4.78 6.49
C GLU A 127 6.73 4.34 5.74
N ILE A 128 5.99 5.29 5.17
CA ILE A 128 4.80 5.01 4.36
C ILE A 128 5.20 4.21 3.12
N LYS A 129 6.22 4.69 2.39
CA LYS A 129 6.73 4.01 1.18
C LYS A 129 7.29 2.62 1.47
N GLU A 130 7.98 2.44 2.58
CA GLU A 130 8.46 1.14 3.00
C GLU A 130 7.32 0.17 3.33
N LYS A 131 6.27 0.64 4.01
CA LYS A 131 5.08 -0.16 4.29
C LYS A 131 4.37 -0.56 3.01
N GLU A 132 4.15 0.39 2.09
CA GLU A 132 3.57 0.12 0.76
C GLU A 132 4.37 -0.95 0.01
N LYS A 133 5.70 -0.79 -0.05
CA LYS A 133 6.59 -1.76 -0.70
C LYS A 133 6.51 -3.16 -0.06
N ARG A 134 6.52 -3.24 1.27
CA ARG A 134 6.38 -4.54 1.97
C ARG A 134 5.03 -5.18 1.70
N MET A 135 3.95 -4.41 1.71
CA MET A 135 2.61 -4.92 1.38
C MET A 135 2.54 -5.43 -0.05
N GLN A 136 3.15 -4.72 -1.01
CA GLN A 136 3.23 -5.18 -2.40
C GLN A 136 4.03 -6.49 -2.52
N GLN A 137 5.19 -6.58 -1.86
CA GLN A 137 5.99 -7.80 -1.86
C GLN A 137 5.24 -9.00 -1.27
N LEU A 138 4.46 -8.78 -0.19
CA LEU A 138 3.61 -9.83 0.39
C LEU A 138 2.49 -10.24 -0.57
N SER A 139 1.85 -9.28 -1.22
CA SER A 139 0.83 -9.56 -2.24
C SER A 139 1.39 -10.37 -3.39
N ASP A 140 2.55 -9.96 -3.93
CA ASP A 140 3.22 -10.67 -5.02
C ASP A 140 3.61 -12.10 -4.62
N ALA A 141 4.10 -12.28 -3.38
CA ALA A 141 4.44 -13.62 -2.86
C ALA A 141 3.19 -14.52 -2.72
N ILE A 142 2.08 -13.96 -2.24
CA ILE A 142 0.81 -14.68 -2.14
C ILE A 142 0.28 -15.06 -3.54
N ASP A 143 0.45 -14.20 -4.52
CA ASP A 143 0.03 -14.47 -5.92
C ASP A 143 0.87 -15.57 -6.59
N GLN A 144 2.10 -15.83 -6.11
CA GLN A 144 2.94 -16.94 -6.58
C GLN A 144 2.63 -18.30 -5.93
N LEU A 145 1.76 -18.34 -4.91
CA LEU A 145 1.39 -19.61 -4.29
C LEU A 145 0.58 -20.48 -5.26
N PRO A 146 0.94 -21.78 -5.40
CA PRO A 146 0.26 -22.70 -6.31
C PRO A 146 -1.12 -23.14 -5.78
N ASN A 147 -1.40 -22.88 -4.51
CA ASN A 147 -2.67 -23.20 -3.88
C ASN A 147 -3.62 -22.01 -3.96
N ASN A 148 -4.92 -22.28 -4.15
CA ASN A 148 -5.93 -21.23 -4.08
C ASN A 148 -6.00 -20.67 -2.66
N LEU A 149 -5.86 -19.36 -2.53
CA LEU A 149 -5.97 -18.65 -1.25
C LEU A 149 -7.07 -17.60 -1.35
N MET A 150 -7.94 -17.56 -0.34
CA MET A 150 -9.00 -16.56 -0.20
C MET A 150 -9.04 -16.05 1.24
N LEU A 151 -9.15 -14.74 1.40
CA LEU A 151 -9.35 -14.06 2.67
C LEU A 151 -10.71 -13.39 2.68
N TRP A 152 -11.51 -13.68 3.71
CA TRP A 152 -12.87 -13.15 3.93
C TRP A 152 -12.87 -12.26 5.16
N ASP A 153 -13.63 -11.18 5.12
CA ASP A 153 -13.89 -10.35 6.30
C ASP A 153 -14.86 -11.06 7.28
N LYS A 154 -15.13 -10.42 8.42
CA LYS A 154 -16.08 -10.92 9.42
C LYS A 154 -17.53 -11.04 8.92
N ASN A 155 -17.88 -10.33 7.84
CA ASN A 155 -19.20 -10.36 7.19
C ASN A 155 -19.24 -11.32 5.99
N TYR A 156 -18.14 -12.07 5.77
CA TYR A 156 -17.96 -13.01 4.65
C TYR A 156 -17.96 -12.36 3.27
N ASN A 157 -17.52 -11.11 3.18
CA ASN A 157 -17.13 -10.50 1.91
C ASN A 157 -15.66 -10.77 1.63
N LEU A 158 -15.33 -10.98 0.37
CA LEU A 158 -13.95 -11.21 -0.04
C LEU A 158 -13.10 -9.97 0.22
N VAL A 159 -12.00 -10.16 0.92
CA VAL A 159 -10.94 -9.14 1.08
C VAL A 159 -9.88 -9.33 0.01
N MET A 160 -9.47 -10.59 -0.23
CA MET A 160 -8.40 -10.92 -1.17
C MET A 160 -8.56 -12.36 -1.68
N ALA A 161 -8.20 -12.58 -2.94
CA ALA A 161 -7.95 -13.90 -3.52
C ALA A 161 -6.64 -13.81 -4.33
N ASN A 162 -5.79 -14.84 -4.27
CA ASN A 162 -4.59 -14.90 -5.10
C ASN A 162 -4.91 -15.23 -6.55
N GLN A 163 -3.93 -15.08 -7.44
CA GLN A 163 -4.10 -15.27 -8.88
C GLN A 163 -4.62 -16.68 -9.23
N GLU A 164 -4.15 -17.71 -8.53
CA GLU A 164 -4.60 -19.09 -8.76
C GLU A 164 -6.08 -19.26 -8.42
N ALA A 165 -6.57 -18.67 -7.33
CA ALA A 165 -7.97 -18.68 -6.98
C ALA A 165 -8.84 -17.93 -8.02
N LYS A 166 -8.39 -16.77 -8.48
CA LYS A 166 -9.09 -15.98 -9.51
C LYS A 166 -9.18 -16.75 -10.82
N LYS A 167 -8.05 -17.26 -11.30
CA LYS A 167 -7.95 -18.06 -12.53
C LYS A 167 -8.91 -19.26 -12.48
N ARG A 168 -8.84 -20.06 -11.42
CA ARG A 168 -9.64 -21.27 -11.28
C ARG A 168 -11.16 -21.00 -11.30
N LEU A 169 -11.61 -19.95 -10.61
CA LEU A 169 -13.04 -19.60 -10.62
C LEU A 169 -13.48 -19.04 -11.98
N LYS A 170 -12.62 -18.27 -12.64
CA LYS A 170 -12.91 -17.76 -13.98
C LYS A 170 -13.01 -18.86 -15.01
N GLU A 171 -12.05 -19.79 -15.03
CA GLU A 171 -11.99 -20.89 -16.00
C GLU A 171 -13.12 -21.92 -15.82
N ASN A 172 -13.44 -22.27 -14.56
CA ASN A 172 -14.38 -23.37 -14.32
C ASN A 172 -15.85 -22.95 -14.23
N ILE A 173 -16.14 -21.73 -13.76
CA ILE A 173 -17.52 -21.28 -13.56
C ILE A 173 -17.80 -19.88 -14.11
N ASN A 174 -16.85 -19.32 -14.85
CA ASN A 174 -16.89 -17.94 -15.37
C ASN A 174 -17.26 -16.91 -14.29
N PHE A 175 -16.79 -17.10 -13.06
CA PHE A 175 -17.03 -16.23 -11.93
C PHE A 175 -15.87 -15.27 -11.72
N ASP A 176 -16.17 -13.97 -11.81
CA ASP A 176 -15.18 -12.93 -11.61
C ASP A 176 -15.12 -12.55 -10.14
N ILE A 177 -14.09 -13.03 -9.44
CA ILE A 177 -13.91 -12.81 -8.02
C ILE A 177 -13.04 -11.56 -7.77
N HIS A 178 -13.59 -10.62 -7.02
CA HIS A 178 -12.94 -9.36 -6.65
C HIS A 178 -13.27 -8.99 -5.19
N PRO A 179 -12.52 -8.08 -4.54
CA PRO A 179 -12.85 -7.59 -3.20
C PRO A 179 -14.30 -7.12 -3.11
N GLY A 180 -14.96 -7.46 -2.00
CA GLY A 180 -16.39 -7.16 -1.77
C GLY A 180 -17.38 -8.23 -2.24
N VAL A 181 -16.95 -9.21 -3.03
CA VAL A 181 -17.84 -10.34 -3.43
C VAL A 181 -18.27 -11.12 -2.20
N SER A 182 -19.59 -11.40 -2.12
CA SER A 182 -20.15 -12.21 -1.04
C SER A 182 -19.75 -13.69 -1.20
N ARG A 183 -19.30 -14.30 -0.11
CA ARG A 183 -19.03 -15.74 -0.06
C ARG A 183 -20.26 -16.57 -0.44
N LYS A 184 -21.45 -16.12 -0.05
CA LYS A 184 -22.72 -16.79 -0.40
C LYS A 184 -22.92 -16.84 -1.91
N ASP A 185 -22.68 -15.74 -2.61
CA ASP A 185 -22.87 -15.66 -4.07
C ASP A 185 -21.84 -16.54 -4.78
N MET A 186 -20.60 -16.52 -4.37
CA MET A 186 -19.56 -17.39 -4.92
C MET A 186 -19.92 -18.88 -4.76
N ILE A 187 -20.31 -19.32 -3.55
CA ILE A 187 -20.66 -20.73 -3.31
C ILE A 187 -21.96 -21.10 -4.05
N SER A 188 -22.95 -20.23 -4.06
CA SER A 188 -24.19 -20.44 -4.79
C SER A 188 -23.92 -20.66 -6.28
N THR A 189 -23.09 -19.82 -6.89
CA THR A 189 -22.67 -19.97 -8.29
C THR A 189 -21.95 -21.29 -8.53
N ALA A 190 -20.99 -21.65 -7.66
CA ALA A 190 -20.23 -22.89 -7.78
C ALA A 190 -21.12 -24.16 -7.66
N ILE A 191 -22.14 -24.13 -6.80
CA ILE A 191 -23.13 -25.24 -6.68
C ILE A 191 -24.08 -25.27 -7.86
N ASN A 192 -24.55 -24.12 -8.33
CA ASN A 192 -25.52 -24.04 -9.42
C ASN A 192 -24.91 -24.45 -10.76
N SER A 193 -23.65 -24.09 -11.00
CA SER A 193 -22.92 -24.52 -12.21
C SER A 193 -22.56 -26.02 -12.22
N GLY A 194 -22.68 -26.72 -11.09
CA GLY A 194 -22.23 -28.12 -10.97
C GLY A 194 -20.77 -28.28 -10.57
N PHE A 195 -19.97 -27.19 -10.55
CA PHE A 195 -18.56 -27.25 -10.20
C PHE A 195 -18.28 -27.82 -8.79
N VAL A 196 -19.20 -27.58 -7.86
CA VAL A 196 -19.22 -28.24 -6.53
C VAL A 196 -20.44 -29.07 -6.40
N ILE A 197 -20.27 -30.40 -6.25
CA ILE A 197 -21.36 -31.38 -6.19
C ILE A 197 -21.84 -31.53 -4.75
N PRO A 198 -23.15 -31.39 -4.46
CA PRO A 198 -23.72 -31.76 -3.17
C PRO A 198 -23.54 -33.24 -2.86
N PRO A 199 -23.33 -33.63 -1.59
CA PRO A 199 -23.33 -35.03 -1.19
C PRO A 199 -24.62 -35.76 -1.59
N LYS A 200 -24.52 -37.09 -1.83
CA LYS A 200 -25.68 -37.94 -2.19
C LYS A 200 -26.83 -37.77 -1.18
N GLY A 201 -28.03 -37.50 -1.67
CA GLY A 201 -29.23 -37.30 -0.85
C GLY A 201 -29.44 -35.87 -0.34
N MET A 202 -28.56 -34.91 -0.69
CA MET A 202 -28.68 -33.51 -0.29
C MET A 202 -29.05 -32.63 -1.50
N THR A 203 -30.04 -31.74 -1.34
CA THR A 203 -30.38 -30.76 -2.37
C THR A 203 -29.36 -29.63 -2.40
N LYS A 204 -29.23 -28.93 -3.55
CA LYS A 204 -28.37 -27.74 -3.70
C LYS A 204 -28.62 -26.69 -2.61
N LYS A 205 -29.90 -26.43 -2.27
CA LYS A 205 -30.32 -25.47 -1.24
C LYS A 205 -29.87 -25.90 0.17
N GLN A 206 -30.04 -27.17 0.51
CA GLN A 206 -29.59 -27.72 1.79
C GLN A 206 -28.08 -27.65 1.92
N TYR A 207 -27.35 -28.01 0.85
CA TYR A 207 -25.89 -27.97 0.84
C TYR A 207 -25.34 -26.54 0.97
N LEU A 208 -25.92 -25.57 0.25
CA LEU A 208 -25.55 -24.17 0.43
C LEU A 208 -25.73 -23.71 1.89
N LYS A 209 -26.90 -24.02 2.49
CA LYS A 209 -27.17 -23.67 3.89
C LYS A 209 -26.16 -24.31 4.83
N GLN A 210 -25.81 -25.56 4.63
CA GLN A 210 -24.80 -26.27 5.41
C GLN A 210 -23.41 -25.60 5.26
N ARG A 211 -22.98 -25.32 4.03
CA ARG A 211 -21.68 -24.72 3.74
C ARG A 211 -21.50 -23.33 4.39
N LEU A 212 -22.59 -22.56 4.49
CA LEU A 212 -22.59 -21.27 5.18
C LEU A 212 -22.49 -21.48 6.70
N ALA A 213 -23.33 -22.39 7.26
CA ALA A 213 -23.33 -22.69 8.70
C ALA A 213 -22.01 -23.32 9.19
N ASP A 214 -21.36 -24.14 8.38
CA ASP A 214 -20.06 -24.72 8.75
C ASP A 214 -18.95 -23.68 8.83
N PHE A 215 -19.06 -22.63 8.05
CA PHE A 215 -18.10 -21.52 8.09
C PHE A 215 -18.23 -20.70 9.38
N ASP A 216 -19.46 -20.54 9.90
CA ASP A 216 -19.71 -19.88 11.18
C ASP A 216 -19.13 -20.66 12.37
N LYS A 217 -19.04 -22.00 12.26
CA LYS A 217 -18.50 -22.88 13.30
C LYS A 217 -16.97 -22.85 13.40
N ILE A 218 -16.26 -22.23 12.45
CA ILE A 218 -14.80 -22.15 12.47
C ILE A 218 -14.38 -21.28 13.66
N LYS A 219 -13.89 -21.88 14.75
CA LYS A 219 -13.41 -21.15 15.94
C LYS A 219 -11.95 -20.75 15.82
N LYS A 220 -11.07 -21.72 15.49
CA LYS A 220 -9.62 -21.49 15.27
C LYS A 220 -9.20 -21.98 13.89
N GLN A 221 -9.24 -23.29 13.70
CA GLN A 221 -8.87 -23.94 12.44
C GLN A 221 -9.88 -25.06 12.15
N HIS A 222 -10.22 -25.22 10.88
CA HIS A 222 -11.09 -26.29 10.41
C HIS A 222 -10.61 -26.78 9.05
N THR A 223 -10.64 -28.10 8.86
CA THR A 223 -10.22 -28.74 7.62
C THR A 223 -11.30 -29.72 7.18
N PHE A 224 -11.65 -29.68 5.90
CA PHE A 224 -12.62 -30.61 5.30
C PHE A 224 -12.24 -30.91 3.85
N GLN A 225 -12.82 -31.97 3.31
CA GLN A 225 -12.62 -32.37 1.91
C GLN A 225 -13.86 -32.07 1.10
N ASN A 226 -13.68 -31.74 -0.16
CA ASN A 226 -14.75 -31.71 -1.15
C ASN A 226 -14.26 -32.30 -2.48
N THR A 227 -15.17 -32.94 -3.21
CA THR A 227 -14.90 -33.45 -4.55
C THR A 227 -15.57 -32.53 -5.57
N LEU A 228 -14.87 -32.25 -6.67
CA LEU A 228 -15.36 -31.49 -7.79
C LEU A 228 -15.96 -32.39 -8.85
N GLU A 229 -16.64 -31.80 -9.85
CA GLU A 229 -17.24 -32.49 -10.96
C GLU A 229 -16.25 -33.34 -11.78
N ASP A 230 -15.05 -32.81 -11.97
CA ASP A 230 -13.91 -33.44 -12.68
C ASP A 230 -13.24 -34.59 -11.90
N GLY A 231 -13.73 -34.91 -10.70
CA GLY A 231 -13.17 -35.93 -9.82
C GLY A 231 -12.02 -35.44 -8.95
N THR A 232 -11.60 -34.17 -9.07
CA THR A 232 -10.58 -33.58 -8.21
C THR A 232 -11.00 -33.59 -6.74
N VAL A 233 -10.16 -34.11 -5.86
CA VAL A 233 -10.37 -34.08 -4.41
C VAL A 233 -9.54 -32.94 -3.80
N ARG A 234 -10.24 -32.00 -3.15
CA ARG A 234 -9.58 -30.87 -2.50
C ARG A 234 -9.68 -30.95 -0.99
N LEU A 235 -8.56 -30.68 -0.33
CA LEU A 235 -8.50 -30.35 1.08
C LEU A 235 -8.70 -28.84 1.22
N VAL A 236 -9.74 -28.44 1.96
CA VAL A 236 -10.01 -27.04 2.27
C VAL A 236 -9.64 -26.81 3.74
N SER A 237 -8.63 -25.99 3.96
CA SER A 237 -8.21 -25.55 5.29
C SER A 237 -8.66 -24.13 5.52
N ALA A 238 -9.34 -23.88 6.62
CA ALA A 238 -9.85 -22.55 6.97
C ALA A 238 -9.44 -22.18 8.40
N ALA A 239 -8.97 -20.95 8.59
CA ALA A 239 -8.56 -20.44 9.89
C ALA A 239 -9.24 -19.11 10.19
N ARG A 240 -9.79 -18.97 11.40
CA ARG A 240 -10.37 -17.72 11.91
C ARG A 240 -9.24 -16.79 12.35
N LEU A 241 -9.26 -15.56 11.85
CA LEU A 241 -8.31 -14.52 12.22
C LEU A 241 -8.79 -13.74 13.47
N PRO A 242 -7.89 -13.01 14.16
CA PRO A 242 -8.23 -12.25 15.36
C PRO A 242 -9.29 -11.14 15.14
N ASP A 243 -9.38 -10.58 13.94
CA ASP A 243 -10.38 -9.58 13.54
C ASP A 243 -11.75 -10.17 13.18
N GLY A 244 -11.87 -11.52 13.25
CA GLY A 244 -13.07 -12.27 12.87
C GLY A 244 -13.13 -12.68 11.41
N GLY A 245 -12.19 -12.27 10.59
CA GLY A 245 -12.04 -12.73 9.22
C GLY A 245 -11.68 -14.22 9.12
N VAL A 246 -11.73 -14.79 7.92
CA VAL A 246 -11.39 -16.20 7.68
C VAL A 246 -10.45 -16.32 6.49
N LEU A 247 -9.31 -16.95 6.72
CA LEU A 247 -8.36 -17.35 5.70
C LEU A 247 -8.67 -18.76 5.24
N GLN A 248 -8.77 -18.99 3.93
CA GLN A 248 -8.99 -20.31 3.33
C GLN A 248 -7.88 -20.67 2.35
N PHE A 249 -7.43 -21.93 2.43
CA PHE A 249 -6.54 -22.57 1.48
C PHE A 249 -7.24 -23.78 0.85
N PHE A 250 -6.97 -24.01 -0.42
CA PHE A 250 -7.48 -25.16 -1.16
C PHE A 250 -6.30 -25.91 -1.77
N THR A 251 -6.06 -27.10 -1.29
CA THR A 251 -4.99 -27.98 -1.76
C THR A 251 -5.56 -29.14 -2.54
N ASP A 252 -5.07 -29.39 -3.74
CA ASP A 252 -5.42 -30.59 -4.50
C ASP A 252 -4.73 -31.79 -3.86
N ILE A 253 -5.52 -32.78 -3.47
CA ILE A 253 -5.03 -34.03 -2.85
C ILE A 253 -5.47 -35.27 -3.66
N THR A 254 -5.82 -35.08 -4.94
CA THR A 254 -6.37 -36.13 -5.79
C THR A 254 -5.39 -37.30 -5.93
N GLU A 255 -4.13 -37.00 -6.22
CA GLU A 255 -3.09 -38.02 -6.37
C GLU A 255 -2.85 -38.78 -5.07
N MET A 256 -2.77 -38.06 -3.95
CA MET A 256 -2.64 -38.68 -2.63
C MET A 256 -3.79 -39.65 -2.34
N LYS A 257 -5.02 -39.26 -2.69
CA LYS A 257 -6.20 -40.08 -2.50
C LYS A 257 -6.29 -41.28 -3.46
N LYS A 258 -5.69 -41.20 -4.64
CA LYS A 258 -5.54 -42.35 -5.54
C LYS A 258 -4.58 -43.37 -4.94
N ASN A 259 -3.43 -42.92 -4.52
CA ASN A 259 -2.38 -43.78 -3.95
C ASN A 259 -2.85 -44.49 -2.64
N GLU A 260 -3.66 -43.81 -1.80
CA GLU A 260 -4.29 -44.43 -0.62
C GLU A 260 -5.28 -45.58 -0.95
N ARG A 261 -5.85 -45.61 -2.15
CA ARG A 261 -6.81 -46.64 -2.57
C ARG A 261 -6.14 -47.84 -3.25
N GLU A 262 -4.91 -47.67 -3.70
CA GLU A 262 -4.11 -48.69 -4.37
C GLU A 262 -3.25 -49.51 -3.38
N LEU A 263 -3.19 -49.12 -2.11
CA LEU A 263 -2.58 -49.83 -0.98
C LEU A 263 -3.59 -50.65 -0.22
#